data_7a6c054b8aeb2455d038044e4a798389
#
_entry.id   7a6c054b8aeb2455d038044e4a798389
#
_cell.length_a   1.000
_cell.length_b   1.000
_cell.length_c   1.000
_cell.angle_alpha   90.00
_cell.angle_beta   90.00
_cell.angle_gamma   90.00
#
_symmetry.space_group_name_H-M   'P 1'
#
loop_
_entity.id
_entity.type
_entity.pdbx_description
1 polymer ?
#
loop_
_entity_poly.entity_id
_entity_poly.type
_entity_poly.pdbx_seq_one_letter_code
_entity_poly.pdbx_strand_id
1 'polypeptide(L)'
;LLWFIRGDTNISYLKEKNVSIWDEWADENGDLGPVYGKQWRSWNTLDGRKIDQLNEVISEIKNNPTSRRMIVSAWNPSDVGSMALPPCHCLFQFYVADNKLSCQLYQRSADIFLGVPFNIASYSILTHMIANVCNLSVGDFVHTLGDAHLYKNHFEQAKKQLSRSVKDKP
;
A
#
# COMPACT_ATOMS: atom_id res chain seq x y z
N LEU A 1 5.06 0.30 -5.93
CA LEU A 1 5.15 1.22 -4.80
C LEU A 1 5.51 2.65 -5.23
N LEU A 2 6.60 2.89 -5.99
CA LEU A 2 7.01 4.23 -6.40
C LEU A 2 5.92 4.98 -7.17
N TRP A 3 5.15 4.28 -7.98
CA TRP A 3 4.00 4.83 -8.69
C TRP A 3 2.93 5.36 -7.71
N PHE A 4 2.61 4.64 -6.64
CA PHE A 4 1.73 5.13 -5.58
C PHE A 4 2.30 6.37 -4.86
N ILE A 5 3.59 6.34 -4.51
CA ILE A 5 4.27 7.46 -3.83
C ILE A 5 4.27 8.74 -4.70
N ARG A 6 4.29 8.61 -6.01
CA ARG A 6 4.18 9.74 -6.95
C ARG A 6 2.76 10.33 -7.01
N GLY A 7 1.75 9.60 -6.55
CA GLY A 7 0.35 10.01 -6.65
C GLY A 7 -0.25 9.78 -8.04
N ASP A 8 0.43 9.01 -8.89
CA ASP A 8 -0.01 8.72 -10.26
C ASP A 8 -1.24 7.78 -10.25
N THR A 9 -2.12 7.95 -11.23
CA THR A 9 -3.28 7.11 -11.51
C THR A 9 -3.23 6.48 -12.89
N ASN A 10 -2.39 7.01 -13.77
CA ASN A 10 -2.20 6.49 -15.13
C ASN A 10 -1.10 5.43 -15.17
N ILE A 11 -1.36 4.33 -15.88
CA ILE A 11 -0.47 3.16 -15.93
C ILE A 11 0.69 3.29 -16.92
N SER A 12 0.84 4.39 -17.66
CA SER A 12 1.91 4.59 -18.65
C SER A 12 3.29 4.36 -18.05
N TYR A 13 3.57 4.93 -16.87
CA TYR A 13 4.82 4.69 -16.14
C TYR A 13 5.05 3.20 -15.81
N LEU A 14 3.99 2.47 -15.47
CA LEU A 14 4.08 1.04 -15.17
C LEU A 14 4.40 0.23 -16.42
N LYS A 15 3.76 0.56 -17.56
CA LYS A 15 4.04 -0.06 -18.87
C LYS A 15 5.49 0.16 -19.31
N GLU A 16 6.04 1.36 -19.14
CA GLU A 16 7.45 1.66 -19.39
C GLU A 16 8.40 0.79 -18.55
N LYS A 17 7.96 0.33 -17.40
CA LYS A 17 8.72 -0.55 -16.48
C LYS A 17 8.37 -2.03 -16.62
N ASN A 18 7.62 -2.41 -17.67
CA ASN A 18 7.13 -3.77 -17.91
C ASN A 18 6.30 -4.34 -16.73
N VAL A 19 5.50 -3.49 -16.07
CA VAL A 19 4.58 -3.87 -15.00
C VAL A 19 3.16 -3.82 -15.55
N SER A 20 2.51 -4.97 -15.68
CA SER A 20 1.21 -5.15 -16.33
C SER A 20 0.04 -5.46 -15.38
N ILE A 21 0.27 -5.49 -14.07
CA ILE A 21 -0.74 -5.93 -13.09
C ILE A 21 -2.01 -5.07 -13.03
N TRP A 22 -1.98 -3.87 -13.62
CA TRP A 22 -3.08 -2.94 -13.67
C TRP A 22 -3.71 -2.78 -15.07
N ASP A 23 -3.18 -3.47 -16.10
CA ASP A 23 -3.59 -3.27 -17.49
C ASP A 23 -5.06 -3.58 -17.73
N GLU A 24 -5.60 -4.61 -17.07
CA GLU A 24 -7.01 -5.03 -17.23
C GLU A 24 -8.03 -4.07 -16.58
N TRP A 25 -7.56 -3.19 -15.68
CA TRP A 25 -8.41 -2.27 -14.92
C TRP A 25 -8.41 -0.84 -15.46
N ALA A 26 -7.42 -0.50 -16.28
CA ALA A 26 -7.27 0.83 -16.81
C ALA A 26 -8.30 1.10 -17.92
N ASP A 27 -8.77 2.33 -17.99
CA ASP A 27 -9.62 2.79 -19.08
C ASP A 27 -8.84 2.92 -20.41
N GLU A 28 -9.50 3.39 -21.47
CA GLU A 28 -8.92 3.59 -22.80
C GLU A 28 -7.74 4.57 -22.82
N ASN A 29 -7.66 5.47 -21.83
CA ASN A 29 -6.58 6.45 -21.67
C ASN A 29 -5.48 5.93 -20.73
N GLY A 30 -5.64 4.73 -20.18
CA GLY A 30 -4.72 4.15 -19.23
C GLY A 30 -4.87 4.66 -17.79
N ASP A 31 -6.00 5.27 -17.44
CA ASP A 31 -6.27 5.79 -16.11
C ASP A 31 -7.09 4.81 -15.26
N LEU A 32 -6.83 4.80 -13.96
CA LEU A 32 -7.50 3.96 -12.98
C LEU A 32 -8.49 4.73 -12.09
N GLY A 33 -8.63 6.03 -12.33
CA GLY A 33 -9.35 6.90 -11.42
C GLY A 33 -8.57 7.21 -10.13
N PRO A 34 -9.23 7.77 -9.11
CA PRO A 34 -8.57 8.30 -7.91
C PRO A 34 -8.11 7.21 -6.92
N VAL A 35 -7.36 6.20 -7.41
CA VAL A 35 -6.88 5.06 -6.62
C VAL A 35 -5.69 5.44 -5.73
N TYR A 36 -5.39 4.60 -4.75
CA TYR A 36 -4.22 4.59 -3.84
C TYR A 36 -3.35 5.86 -3.79
N GLY A 37 -2.46 6.04 -4.76
CA GLY A 37 -1.49 7.14 -4.77
C GLY A 37 -2.15 8.51 -4.81
N LYS A 38 -3.24 8.66 -5.54
CA LYS A 38 -4.05 9.89 -5.56
C LYS A 38 -4.58 10.22 -4.16
N GLN A 39 -5.08 9.22 -3.42
CA GLN A 39 -5.57 9.42 -2.07
C GLN A 39 -4.42 9.74 -1.10
N TRP A 40 -3.27 9.07 -1.23
CA TRP A 40 -2.12 9.29 -0.37
C TRP A 40 -1.50 10.68 -0.51
N ARG A 41 -1.45 11.20 -1.76
CA ARG A 41 -0.68 12.41 -2.11
C ARG A 41 -1.54 13.64 -2.37
N SER A 42 -2.82 13.47 -2.63
CA SER A 42 -3.68 14.57 -3.08
C SER A 42 -5.15 14.30 -2.79
N TRP A 43 -5.48 14.02 -1.52
CA TRP A 43 -6.86 13.86 -1.06
C TRP A 43 -7.61 15.18 -1.18
N ASN A 44 -8.74 15.17 -1.89
CA ASN A 44 -9.56 16.35 -2.07
C ASN A 44 -10.42 16.62 -0.83
N THR A 45 -10.46 17.87 -0.38
CA THR A 45 -11.35 18.33 0.68
C THR A 45 -12.56 19.08 0.10
N LEU A 46 -13.63 19.22 0.89
CA LEU A 46 -14.84 19.93 0.47
C LEU A 46 -14.60 21.42 0.16
N ASP A 47 -13.61 22.03 0.80
CA ASP A 47 -13.21 23.44 0.57
C ASP A 47 -12.19 23.62 -0.54
N GLY A 48 -11.92 22.56 -1.33
CA GLY A 48 -11.04 22.59 -2.50
C GLY A 48 -9.54 22.48 -2.20
N ARG A 49 -9.14 22.33 -0.95
CA ARG A 49 -7.75 22.02 -0.59
C ARG A 49 -7.40 20.59 -0.97
N LYS A 50 -6.11 20.31 -1.02
CA LYS A 50 -5.56 18.97 -1.20
C LYS A 50 -4.69 18.61 -0.01
N ILE A 51 -4.89 17.42 0.53
CA ILE A 51 -4.11 16.87 1.64
C ILE A 51 -3.11 15.85 1.09
N ASP A 52 -1.83 16.07 1.37
CA ASP A 52 -0.78 15.08 1.15
C ASP A 52 -0.57 14.28 2.43
N GLN A 53 -1.36 13.21 2.60
CA GLN A 53 -1.35 12.38 3.81
C GLN A 53 0.04 11.80 4.10
N LEU A 54 0.78 11.41 3.06
CA LEU A 54 2.10 10.81 3.25
C LEU A 54 3.12 11.83 3.77
N ASN A 55 3.09 13.05 3.27
CA ASN A 55 3.95 14.12 3.75
C ASN A 55 3.58 14.56 5.17
N GLU A 56 2.27 14.66 5.47
CA GLU A 56 1.79 14.98 6.83
C GLU A 56 2.23 13.93 7.84
N VAL A 57 2.14 12.63 7.50
CA VAL A 57 2.60 11.55 8.38
C VAL A 57 4.11 11.59 8.60
N ILE A 58 4.91 11.85 7.57
CA ILE A 58 6.36 12.01 7.72
C ILE A 58 6.69 13.20 8.65
N SER A 59 5.97 14.30 8.50
CA SER A 59 6.11 15.46 9.38
C SER A 59 5.73 15.13 10.82
N GLU A 60 4.63 14.39 11.02
CA GLU A 60 4.16 13.98 12.33
C GLU A 60 5.16 13.03 13.01
N ILE A 61 5.72 12.05 12.28
CA ILE A 61 6.76 11.14 12.80
C ILE A 61 7.98 11.94 13.31
N LYS A 62 8.40 12.97 12.57
CA LYS A 62 9.58 13.77 12.93
C LYS A 62 9.33 14.69 14.13
N ASN A 63 8.16 15.31 14.19
CA ASN A 63 7.89 16.38 15.14
C ASN A 63 7.14 15.90 16.40
N ASN A 64 6.38 14.81 16.29
CA ASN A 64 5.57 14.24 17.36
C ASN A 64 5.54 12.71 17.29
N PRO A 65 6.67 12.01 17.52
CA PRO A 65 6.78 10.57 17.36
C PRO A 65 5.86 9.75 18.26
N THR A 66 5.31 10.33 19.31
CA THR A 66 4.32 9.68 20.20
C THR A 66 2.88 9.81 19.74
N SER A 67 2.64 10.45 18.60
CA SER A 67 1.32 10.63 18.01
C SER A 67 0.65 9.28 17.69
N ARG A 68 -0.65 9.24 17.87
CA ARG A 68 -1.53 8.12 17.50
C ARG A 68 -2.33 8.40 16.23
N ARG A 69 -1.94 9.46 15.47
CA ARG A 69 -2.65 9.97 14.28
C ARG A 69 -1.88 9.73 12.98
N MET A 70 -0.84 8.91 13.00
CA MET A 70 0.03 8.62 11.86
C MET A 70 -0.64 7.63 10.91
N ILE A 71 -1.79 8.01 10.32
CA ILE A 71 -2.62 7.16 9.45
C ILE A 71 -2.62 7.72 8.03
N VAL A 72 -2.51 6.82 7.05
CA VAL A 72 -2.73 7.11 5.63
C VAL A 72 -3.85 6.20 5.13
N SER A 73 -4.91 6.79 4.58
CA SER A 73 -6.07 6.08 4.04
C SER A 73 -6.11 6.17 2.51
N ALA A 74 -6.30 5.02 1.87
CA ALA A 74 -6.66 4.95 0.46
C ALA A 74 -8.18 4.84 0.26
N TRP A 75 -8.91 4.47 1.31
CA TRP A 75 -10.36 4.31 1.26
C TRP A 75 -11.04 5.65 1.44
N ASN A 76 -11.57 6.19 0.35
CA ASN A 76 -12.34 7.44 0.33
C ASN A 76 -13.76 7.15 -0.15
N PRO A 77 -14.77 7.13 0.74
CA PRO A 77 -16.16 6.82 0.36
C PRO A 77 -16.72 7.73 -0.75
N SER A 78 -16.24 8.96 -0.86
CA SER A 78 -16.68 9.89 -1.90
C SER A 78 -16.12 9.54 -3.29
N ASP A 79 -14.96 8.87 -3.36
CA ASP A 79 -14.25 8.59 -4.60
C ASP A 79 -14.32 7.11 -5.02
N VAL A 80 -14.69 6.20 -4.10
CA VAL A 80 -14.70 4.75 -4.36
C VAL A 80 -15.48 4.36 -5.61
N GLY A 81 -16.60 5.02 -5.87
CA GLY A 81 -17.41 4.77 -7.07
C GLY A 81 -16.76 5.18 -8.39
N SER A 82 -15.71 6.00 -8.35
CA SER A 82 -14.95 6.48 -9.52
C SER A 82 -13.61 5.78 -9.69
N MET A 83 -13.31 4.80 -8.84
CA MET A 83 -12.08 4.01 -8.92
C MET A 83 -12.31 2.78 -9.79
N ALA A 84 -11.36 2.45 -10.67
CA ALA A 84 -11.40 1.23 -11.47
C ALA A 84 -11.47 -0.03 -10.58
N LEU A 85 -10.80 0.01 -9.43
CA LEU A 85 -10.86 -1.02 -8.39
C LEU A 85 -10.79 -0.38 -7.00
N PRO A 86 -11.82 -0.57 -6.14
CA PRO A 86 -11.76 -0.11 -4.75
C PRO A 86 -10.56 -0.67 -4.00
N PRO A 87 -9.84 0.14 -3.20
CA PRO A 87 -8.61 -0.27 -2.55
C PRO A 87 -8.75 -1.52 -1.69
N CYS A 88 -7.96 -2.55 -1.97
CA CYS A 88 -7.86 -3.75 -1.15
C CYS A 88 -7.08 -3.47 0.14
N HIS A 89 -5.90 -2.86 0.05
CA HIS A 89 -5.15 -2.35 1.19
C HIS A 89 -5.63 -0.93 1.53
N CYS A 90 -6.57 -0.85 2.49
CA CYS A 90 -7.41 0.31 2.73
C CYS A 90 -6.70 1.44 3.46
N LEU A 91 -5.93 1.11 4.48
CA LEU A 91 -5.21 2.07 5.32
C LEU A 91 -3.99 1.43 5.96
N PHE A 92 -3.03 2.28 6.28
CA PHE A 92 -1.90 1.88 7.11
C PHE A 92 -1.61 2.94 8.16
N GLN A 93 -1.01 2.51 9.27
CA GLN A 93 -0.66 3.35 10.41
C GLN A 93 0.79 3.10 10.79
N PHE A 94 1.51 4.17 11.11
CA PHE A 94 2.84 4.07 11.70
C PHE A 94 2.80 4.20 13.21
N TYR A 95 3.81 3.61 13.83
CA TYR A 95 4.05 3.65 15.26
C TYR A 95 5.54 3.77 15.54
N VAL A 96 5.94 4.66 16.45
CA VAL A 96 7.32 4.86 16.85
C VAL A 96 7.50 4.46 18.30
N ALA A 97 8.42 3.54 18.55
CA ALA A 97 8.89 3.16 19.88
C ALA A 97 10.36 2.76 19.84
N ASP A 98 11.12 3.03 20.87
CA ASP A 98 12.52 2.66 21.01
C ASP A 98 13.37 3.03 19.77
N ASN A 99 13.13 4.22 19.23
CA ASN A 99 13.76 4.72 17.99
C ASN A 99 13.53 3.84 16.75
N LYS A 100 12.44 3.07 16.73
CA LYS A 100 12.04 2.19 15.62
C LYS A 100 10.68 2.61 15.07
N LEU A 101 10.56 2.57 13.74
CA LEU A 101 9.31 2.78 13.02
C LEU A 101 8.69 1.45 12.65
N SER A 102 7.50 1.18 13.17
CA SER A 102 6.65 0.04 12.80
C SER A 102 5.49 0.50 11.91
N CYS A 103 4.98 -0.39 11.08
CA CYS A 103 3.84 -0.14 10.21
C CYS A 103 2.79 -1.23 10.37
N GLN A 104 1.53 -0.85 10.56
CA GLN A 104 0.40 -1.76 10.48
C GLN A 104 -0.42 -1.46 9.24
N LEU A 105 -0.68 -2.49 8.43
CA LEU A 105 -1.57 -2.44 7.27
C LEU A 105 -2.88 -3.16 7.58
N TYR A 106 -4.03 -2.52 7.30
CA TYR A 106 -5.30 -3.20 7.17
C TYR A 106 -5.65 -3.41 5.69
N GLN A 107 -5.81 -4.67 5.31
CA GLN A 107 -6.20 -5.10 3.96
C GLN A 107 -7.56 -5.80 4.02
N ARG A 108 -8.60 -5.18 3.43
CA ARG A 108 -9.98 -5.70 3.46
C ARG A 108 -10.19 -6.99 2.66
N SER A 109 -9.40 -7.16 1.60
CA SER A 109 -9.49 -8.27 0.65
C SER A 109 -8.08 -8.69 0.25
N ALA A 110 -7.74 -9.95 0.49
CA ALA A 110 -6.37 -10.45 0.43
C ALA A 110 -6.29 -11.78 -0.36
N ASP A 111 -5.87 -11.69 -1.63
CA ASP A 111 -5.44 -12.86 -2.39
C ASP A 111 -4.11 -13.35 -1.80
N ILE A 112 -4.17 -14.44 -1.04
CA ILE A 112 -3.02 -14.96 -0.30
C ILE A 112 -1.89 -15.39 -1.23
N PHE A 113 -2.21 -15.89 -2.44
CA PHE A 113 -1.22 -16.49 -3.31
C PHE A 113 -0.45 -15.44 -4.15
N LEU A 114 -1.17 -14.51 -4.80
CA LEU A 114 -0.55 -13.51 -5.65
C LEU A 114 -0.43 -12.14 -4.99
N GLY A 115 -1.50 -11.62 -4.39
CA GLY A 115 -1.56 -10.24 -3.89
C GLY A 115 -0.73 -10.02 -2.63
N VAL A 116 -0.93 -10.85 -1.62
CA VAL A 116 -0.32 -10.68 -0.29
C VAL A 116 1.21 -10.59 -0.31
N PRO A 117 1.96 -11.43 -1.05
CA PRO A 117 3.43 -11.29 -1.13
C PRO A 117 3.88 -9.93 -1.66
N PHE A 118 3.22 -9.38 -2.67
CA PHE A 118 3.52 -8.04 -3.19
C PHE A 118 3.14 -6.94 -2.20
N ASN A 119 2.03 -7.10 -1.46
CA ASN A 119 1.63 -6.14 -0.44
C ASN A 119 2.65 -6.11 0.72
N ILE A 120 3.09 -7.28 1.21
CA ILE A 120 4.14 -7.39 2.24
C ILE A 120 5.41 -6.69 1.75
N ALA A 121 5.90 -7.01 0.56
CA ALA A 121 7.11 -6.40 0.00
C ALA A 121 6.97 -4.87 -0.11
N SER A 122 5.82 -4.38 -0.63
CA SER A 122 5.58 -2.95 -0.83
C SER A 122 5.58 -2.18 0.49
N TYR A 123 4.84 -2.65 1.50
CA TYR A 123 4.75 -1.94 2.77
C TYR A 123 5.98 -2.11 3.66
N SER A 124 6.69 -3.22 3.55
CA SER A 124 8.01 -3.36 4.18
C SER A 124 9.00 -2.35 3.60
N ILE A 125 9.09 -2.24 2.28
CA ILE A 125 9.95 -1.24 1.61
C ILE A 125 9.51 0.19 1.98
N LEU A 126 8.21 0.47 2.00
CA LEU A 126 7.69 1.78 2.42
C LEU A 126 8.14 2.12 3.85
N THR A 127 8.06 1.15 4.76
CA THR A 127 8.49 1.33 6.15
C THR A 127 9.99 1.64 6.23
N HIS A 128 10.83 0.93 5.46
CA HIS A 128 12.27 1.21 5.37
C HIS A 128 12.53 2.63 4.83
N MET A 129 11.84 3.05 3.77
CA MET A 129 12.01 4.37 3.16
C MET A 129 11.66 5.48 4.14
N ILE A 130 10.52 5.37 4.84
CA ILE A 130 10.06 6.39 5.79
C ILE A 130 10.94 6.39 7.05
N ALA A 131 11.33 5.23 7.57
CA ALA A 131 12.27 5.15 8.69
C ALA A 131 13.57 5.88 8.36
N ASN A 132 14.15 5.63 7.18
CA ASN A 132 15.36 6.31 6.73
C ASN A 132 15.19 7.84 6.64
N VAL A 133 14.09 8.32 6.05
CA VAL A 133 13.79 9.77 5.93
C VAL A 133 13.59 10.43 7.30
N CYS A 134 13.14 9.66 8.30
CA CYS A 134 12.86 10.12 9.65
C CYS A 134 14.02 9.87 10.63
N ASN A 135 15.17 9.33 10.18
CA ASN A 135 16.31 8.93 11.02
C ASN A 135 15.92 7.92 12.12
N LEU A 136 15.08 6.96 11.80
CA LEU A 136 14.64 5.88 12.67
C LEU A 136 15.17 4.54 12.16
N SER A 137 15.33 3.59 13.06
CA SER A 137 15.49 2.17 12.70
C SER A 137 14.15 1.58 12.27
N VAL A 138 14.20 0.48 11.52
CA VAL A 138 12.99 -0.24 11.13
C VAL A 138 12.51 -1.12 12.27
N GLY A 139 11.21 -1.05 12.58
CA GLY A 139 10.51 -1.93 13.52
C GLY A 139 9.76 -3.04 12.80
N ASP A 140 8.57 -3.36 13.29
CA ASP A 140 7.73 -4.45 12.80
C ASP A 140 6.81 -4.00 11.66
N PHE A 141 6.54 -4.91 10.72
CA PHE A 141 5.41 -4.81 9.80
C PHE A 141 4.30 -5.76 10.26
N VAL A 142 3.16 -5.19 10.64
CA VAL A 142 1.97 -5.93 11.08
C VAL A 142 0.93 -5.89 9.97
N HIS A 143 0.51 -7.06 9.49
CA HIS A 143 -0.46 -7.18 8.39
C HIS A 143 -1.77 -7.79 8.88
N THR A 144 -2.82 -6.98 8.92
CA THR A 144 -4.17 -7.42 9.30
C THR A 144 -4.99 -7.65 8.03
N LEU A 145 -5.49 -8.86 7.87
CA LEU A 145 -6.31 -9.29 6.73
C LEU A 145 -7.76 -9.38 7.15
N GLY A 146 -8.66 -8.81 6.34
CA GLY A 146 -10.09 -9.00 6.42
C GLY A 146 -10.49 -10.31 5.77
N ASP A 147 -10.99 -10.27 4.53
CA ASP A 147 -11.26 -11.46 3.72
C ASP A 147 -9.95 -11.99 3.13
N ALA A 148 -9.39 -13.03 3.73
CA ALA A 148 -8.21 -13.74 3.24
C ALA A 148 -8.64 -14.97 2.44
N HIS A 149 -8.33 -15.00 1.14
CA HIS A 149 -8.82 -16.04 0.23
C HIS A 149 -7.74 -16.58 -0.69
N LEU A 150 -7.96 -17.81 -1.17
CA LEU A 150 -7.19 -18.47 -2.21
C LEU A 150 -8.09 -18.78 -3.39
N TYR A 151 -7.78 -18.23 -4.56
CA TYR A 151 -8.54 -18.52 -5.78
C TYR A 151 -8.40 -19.98 -6.21
N LYS A 152 -9.50 -20.55 -6.74
CA LYS A 152 -9.56 -21.97 -7.12
C LYS A 152 -8.51 -22.35 -8.18
N ASN A 153 -8.22 -21.46 -9.10
CA ASN A 153 -7.19 -21.65 -10.15
C ASN A 153 -5.75 -21.64 -9.61
N HIS A 154 -5.54 -21.31 -8.33
CA HIS A 154 -4.22 -21.33 -7.69
C HIS A 154 -4.00 -22.53 -6.74
N PHE A 155 -4.97 -23.43 -6.59
CA PHE A 155 -4.85 -24.55 -5.66
C PHE A 155 -3.66 -25.47 -5.96
N GLU A 156 -3.43 -25.80 -7.22
CA GLU A 156 -2.32 -26.69 -7.60
C GLU A 156 -0.97 -26.01 -7.40
N GLN A 157 -0.87 -24.71 -7.70
CA GLN A 157 0.33 -23.92 -7.48
C GLN A 157 0.64 -23.78 -5.98
N ALA A 158 -0.39 -23.54 -5.15
CA ALA A 158 -0.25 -23.47 -3.70
C ALA A 158 0.20 -24.83 -3.10
N LYS A 159 -0.39 -25.95 -3.54
CA LYS A 159 0.06 -27.30 -3.13
C LYS A 159 1.53 -27.53 -3.51
N LYS A 160 1.91 -27.15 -4.73
CA LYS A 160 3.30 -27.28 -5.19
C LYS A 160 4.26 -26.42 -4.34
N GLN A 161 3.85 -25.21 -3.96
CA GLN A 161 4.65 -24.36 -3.08
C GLN A 161 4.83 -24.99 -1.71
N LEU A 162 3.75 -25.51 -1.09
CA LEU A 162 3.78 -26.18 0.21
C LEU A 162 4.61 -27.47 0.22
N SER A 163 4.77 -28.13 -0.92
CA SER A 163 5.59 -29.34 -1.04
C SER A 163 7.10 -29.06 -1.08
N ARG A 164 7.51 -27.80 -1.19
CA ARG A 164 8.93 -27.42 -1.24
C ARG A 164 9.46 -27.16 0.16
N SER A 165 10.71 -27.51 0.39
CA SER A 165 11.42 -27.08 1.60
C SER A 165 11.60 -25.57 1.61
N VAL A 166 11.50 -24.96 2.77
CA VAL A 166 11.82 -23.54 2.96
C VAL A 166 13.31 -23.35 2.65
N LYS A 167 13.61 -22.42 1.75
CA LYS A 167 15.01 -22.04 1.49
C LYS A 167 15.52 -21.22 2.66
N ASP A 168 16.80 -21.42 3.00
CA ASP A 168 17.47 -20.55 3.95
C ASP A 168 17.38 -19.09 3.49
N LYS A 169 17.31 -18.19 4.48
CA LYS A 169 17.34 -16.74 4.17
C LYS A 169 18.68 -16.43 3.51
N PRO A 170 18.68 -15.59 2.46
CA PRO A 170 19.92 -15.13 1.82
C PRO A 170 20.78 -14.33 2.80
#